data_9f11980f0a7c66edab3cd6608255fe5b
#
_entry.id   9f11980f0a7c66edab3cd6608255fe5b
#
_cell.length_a   1.000
_cell.length_b   1.000
_cell.length_c   1.000
_cell.angle_alpha   90.00
_cell.angle_beta   90.00
_cell.angle_gamma   90.00
#
_symmetry.space_group_name_H-M   'P 1'
#
loop_
_entity.id
_entity.type
_entity.pdbx_description
1 polymer ?
#
loop_
_entity_poly.entity_id
_entity_poly.type
_entity_poly.pdbx_seq_one_letter_code
_entity_poly.pdbx_strand_id
1 'polypeptide(L)'
;LEISSIDELPPGRKPIISHLYSGLKKDNEKVFEKCSKHLDADSQIFVVCPYIEESESSDIQAAEKVFLEYSKKFTDYKVVLLHGKMSYEEKENIMRSMQDGSIDILVSTVVIEVGIDIPNASLMIIESAERFGLNQLHQLIGRVGRGEKQSECIFHITNKKSLSTISEEGVKRLEAISTMSDGFKLSEIDLEIRGEGKVTGKNQSGRSDLKIADLRFDYGLLIQSKE
;
A
#
# COMPACT_ATOMS: atom_id res chain seq x y z
N LEU A 1 -4.44 -15.27 28.36
CA LEU A 1 -3.71 -14.72 27.22
C LEU A 1 -3.24 -13.32 27.61
N GLU A 2 -1.93 -13.12 27.78
CA GLU A 2 -1.34 -11.79 27.93
C GLU A 2 -1.34 -11.12 26.56
N ILE A 3 -1.81 -9.88 26.48
CA ILE A 3 -1.77 -9.06 25.27
C ILE A 3 -0.61 -8.09 25.45
N SER A 4 0.40 -8.20 24.61
CA SER A 4 1.48 -7.22 24.53
C SER A 4 1.21 -6.31 23.35
N SER A 5 1.08 -5.00 23.57
CA SER A 5 1.00 -3.99 22.53
C SER A 5 2.38 -3.33 22.35
N ILE A 6 2.77 -3.12 21.10
CA ILE A 6 3.97 -2.35 20.74
C ILE A 6 3.48 -1.03 20.15
N ASP A 7 3.58 0.02 20.95
CA ASP A 7 3.01 1.35 20.62
C ASP A 7 4.06 2.32 20.08
N GLU A 8 5.33 1.91 19.99
CA GLU A 8 6.43 2.77 19.56
C GLU A 8 7.10 2.24 18.28
N LEU A 9 7.50 3.17 17.42
CA LEU A 9 8.35 2.84 16.28
C LEU A 9 9.74 2.40 16.75
N PRO A 10 10.39 1.45 16.06
CA PRO A 10 11.77 1.09 16.35
C PRO A 10 12.69 2.32 16.39
N PRO A 11 13.70 2.35 17.27
CA PRO A 11 14.65 3.47 17.36
C PRO A 11 15.28 3.79 16.01
N GLY A 12 15.29 5.08 15.62
CA GLY A 12 15.90 5.56 14.38
C GLY A 12 14.98 5.55 13.15
N ARG A 13 13.77 5.01 13.25
CA ARG A 13 12.82 5.03 12.13
C ARG A 13 12.14 6.40 12.01
N LYS A 14 12.25 7.04 10.83
CA LYS A 14 11.58 8.31 10.53
C LYS A 14 10.13 8.03 10.11
N PRO A 15 9.17 8.89 10.50
CA PRO A 15 7.80 8.81 10.00
C PRO A 15 7.78 8.89 8.46
N ILE A 16 6.95 8.05 7.83
CA ILE A 16 6.79 8.05 6.37
C ILE A 16 5.83 9.17 6.00
N ILE A 17 6.22 10.01 5.03
CA ILE A 17 5.39 11.09 4.54
C ILE A 17 4.45 10.53 3.46
N SER A 18 3.16 10.60 3.71
CA SER A 18 2.14 10.08 2.81
C SER A 18 1.54 11.20 1.94
N HIS A 19 1.31 10.88 0.66
CA HIS A 19 0.72 11.78 -0.32
C HIS A 19 -0.42 11.08 -1.05
N LEU A 20 -1.50 11.81 -1.33
CA LEU A 20 -2.62 11.33 -2.14
C LEU A 20 -2.66 12.15 -3.43
N TYR A 21 -2.51 11.48 -4.57
CA TYR A 21 -2.57 12.09 -5.90
C TYR A 21 -3.67 11.46 -6.75
N SER A 22 -4.37 12.32 -7.50
CA SER A 22 -5.37 11.89 -8.47
C SER A 22 -4.71 11.46 -9.79
N GLY A 23 -5.44 10.69 -10.62
CA GLY A 23 -4.98 10.29 -11.96
C GLY A 23 -5.02 11.41 -13.02
N LEU A 24 -5.11 12.67 -12.60
CA LEU A 24 -5.08 13.82 -13.49
C LEU A 24 -3.65 14.12 -13.92
N LYS A 25 -3.48 14.64 -15.15
CA LYS A 25 -2.17 14.90 -15.75
C LYS A 25 -1.22 15.68 -14.82
N LYS A 26 -1.73 16.73 -14.15
CA LYS A 26 -0.94 17.58 -13.24
C LYS A 26 -0.40 16.78 -12.03
N ASP A 27 -1.18 15.85 -11.51
CA ASP A 27 -0.77 15.03 -10.37
C ASP A 27 0.19 13.92 -10.81
N ASN A 28 0.00 13.32 -11.99
CA ASN A 28 0.96 12.39 -12.57
C ASN A 28 2.33 13.03 -12.77
N GLU A 29 2.39 14.29 -13.21
CA GLU A 29 3.65 15.05 -13.32
C GLU A 29 4.34 15.17 -11.95
N LYS A 30 3.60 15.45 -10.87
CA LYS A 30 4.16 15.50 -9.51
C LYS A 30 4.67 14.13 -9.02
N VAL A 31 3.98 13.03 -9.37
CA VAL A 31 4.46 11.67 -9.06
C VAL A 31 5.83 11.45 -9.69
N PHE A 32 5.98 11.77 -10.99
CA PHE A 32 7.28 11.63 -11.67
C PHE A 32 8.36 12.59 -11.16
N GLU A 33 8.01 13.81 -10.77
CA GLU A 33 8.95 14.73 -10.11
C GLU A 33 9.48 14.16 -8.79
N LYS A 34 8.62 13.52 -7.99
CA LYS A 34 9.05 12.83 -6.77
C LYS A 34 9.94 11.63 -7.07
N CYS A 35 9.60 10.84 -8.10
CA CYS A 35 10.48 9.76 -8.54
C CYS A 35 11.87 10.27 -8.88
N SER A 36 11.97 11.33 -9.71
CA SER A 36 13.27 11.93 -10.07
C SER A 36 14.07 12.33 -8.84
N LYS A 37 13.42 13.02 -7.87
CA LYS A 37 14.11 13.44 -6.63
C LYS A 37 14.69 12.28 -5.83
N HIS A 38 13.96 11.16 -5.74
CA HIS A 38 14.42 9.98 -5.02
C HIS A 38 15.55 9.27 -5.78
N LEU A 39 15.45 9.16 -7.10
CA LEU A 39 16.48 8.58 -7.97
C LEU A 39 17.75 9.41 -7.97
N ASP A 40 17.64 10.75 -8.07
CA ASP A 40 18.77 11.69 -8.00
C ASP A 40 19.49 11.64 -6.63
N ALA A 41 18.79 11.21 -5.59
CA ALA A 41 19.33 10.95 -4.26
C ALA A 41 19.86 9.52 -4.09
N ASP A 42 20.08 8.78 -5.19
CA ASP A 42 20.55 7.39 -5.19
C ASP A 42 19.66 6.48 -4.30
N SER A 43 18.35 6.59 -4.47
CA SER A 43 17.35 5.80 -3.75
C SER A 43 16.54 4.95 -4.72
N GLN A 44 16.04 3.82 -4.21
CA GLN A 44 15.22 2.89 -4.97
C GLN A 44 13.73 3.15 -4.77
N ILE A 45 12.93 2.76 -5.76
CA ILE A 45 11.49 3.01 -5.81
C ILE A 45 10.72 1.69 -5.97
N PHE A 46 9.69 1.50 -5.15
CA PHE A 46 8.66 0.49 -5.37
C PHE A 46 7.42 1.11 -6.01
N VAL A 47 6.92 0.48 -7.08
CA VAL A 47 5.64 0.80 -7.70
C VAL A 47 4.75 -0.43 -7.62
N VAL A 48 3.73 -0.38 -6.77
CA VAL A 48 2.84 -1.53 -6.52
C VAL A 48 1.53 -1.32 -7.27
N CYS A 49 1.19 -2.27 -8.13
CA CYS A 49 -0.07 -2.33 -8.86
C CYS A 49 -1.02 -3.32 -8.17
N PRO A 50 -2.35 -3.06 -8.17
CA PRO A 50 -3.30 -3.99 -7.56
C PRO A 50 -3.31 -5.33 -8.28
N TYR A 51 -3.50 -6.39 -7.50
CA TYR A 51 -3.74 -7.74 -7.96
C TYR A 51 -5.13 -8.18 -7.53
N ILE A 52 -5.95 -8.61 -8.49
CA ILE A 52 -7.29 -9.12 -8.24
C ILE A 52 -7.35 -10.54 -8.80
N GLU A 53 -7.56 -11.52 -7.92
CA GLU A 53 -7.55 -12.95 -8.26
C GLU A 53 -8.50 -13.33 -9.40
N GLU A 54 -9.61 -12.59 -9.57
CA GLU A 54 -10.62 -12.88 -10.60
C GLU A 54 -10.19 -12.54 -12.03
N SER A 55 -9.10 -11.78 -12.22
CA SER A 55 -8.65 -11.31 -13.53
C SER A 55 -7.12 -11.20 -13.67
N GLU A 56 -6.41 -12.22 -13.24
CA GLU A 56 -4.94 -12.28 -13.20
C GLU A 56 -4.26 -11.77 -14.49
N SER A 57 -4.82 -12.10 -15.67
CA SER A 57 -4.26 -11.64 -16.94
C SER A 57 -4.43 -10.13 -17.13
N SER A 58 -5.53 -9.54 -16.68
CA SER A 58 -5.77 -8.10 -16.82
C SER A 58 -4.91 -7.28 -15.86
N ASP A 59 -4.63 -7.79 -14.67
CA ASP A 59 -3.79 -7.13 -13.67
C ASP A 59 -2.32 -7.10 -14.11
N ILE A 60 -1.83 -8.21 -14.69
CA ILE A 60 -0.49 -8.25 -15.29
C ILE A 60 -0.39 -7.25 -16.43
N GLN A 61 -1.37 -7.20 -17.34
CA GLN A 61 -1.38 -6.21 -18.44
C GLN A 61 -1.43 -4.76 -17.93
N ALA A 62 -2.13 -4.51 -16.82
CA ALA A 62 -2.15 -3.19 -16.19
C ALA A 62 -0.77 -2.82 -15.64
N ALA A 63 -0.11 -3.73 -14.95
CA ALA A 63 1.25 -3.53 -14.44
C ALA A 63 2.29 -3.40 -15.58
N GLU A 64 2.15 -4.15 -16.68
CA GLU A 64 2.98 -3.99 -17.87
C GLU A 64 2.86 -2.60 -18.48
N LYS A 65 1.66 -2.01 -18.49
CA LYS A 65 1.47 -0.62 -18.96
C LYS A 65 2.20 0.38 -18.07
N VAL A 66 2.08 0.22 -16.75
CA VAL A 66 2.79 1.04 -15.77
C VAL A 66 4.31 0.86 -15.95
N PHE A 67 4.79 -0.37 -16.04
CA PHE A 67 6.19 -0.66 -16.32
C PHE A 67 6.71 0.04 -17.58
N LEU A 68 5.96 -0.03 -18.68
CA LEU A 68 6.32 0.64 -19.94
C LEU A 68 6.33 2.17 -19.82
N GLU A 69 5.41 2.74 -19.03
CA GLU A 69 5.36 4.18 -18.78
C GLU A 69 6.59 4.65 -18.01
N TYR A 70 6.92 3.95 -16.90
CA TYR A 70 8.11 4.26 -16.10
C TYR A 70 9.41 4.03 -16.88
N SER A 71 9.52 2.95 -17.64
CA SER A 71 10.70 2.66 -18.47
C SER A 71 10.93 3.71 -19.55
N LYS A 72 9.87 4.26 -20.14
CA LYS A 72 9.98 5.36 -21.12
C LYS A 72 10.34 6.69 -20.47
N LYS A 73 9.90 6.91 -19.24
CA LYS A 73 10.14 8.16 -18.52
C LYS A 73 11.53 8.22 -17.90
N PHE A 74 12.03 7.09 -17.43
CA PHE A 74 13.30 6.94 -16.68
C PHE A 74 14.29 6.06 -17.44
N THR A 75 14.72 6.52 -18.63
CA THR A 75 15.58 5.76 -19.56
C THR A 75 16.99 5.49 -19.02
N ASP A 76 17.48 6.34 -18.12
CA ASP A 76 18.81 6.23 -17.51
C ASP A 76 18.82 5.32 -16.27
N TYR A 77 17.66 4.82 -15.87
CA TYR A 77 17.45 4.01 -14.68
C TYR A 77 16.92 2.62 -15.05
N LYS A 78 17.32 1.63 -14.27
CA LYS A 78 16.89 0.24 -14.49
C LYS A 78 15.52 0.00 -13.86
N VAL A 79 14.51 -0.06 -14.72
CA VAL A 79 13.13 -0.42 -14.35
C VAL A 79 12.91 -1.90 -14.59
N VAL A 80 12.34 -2.63 -13.62
CA VAL A 80 12.04 -4.06 -13.74
C VAL A 80 10.60 -4.31 -13.32
N LEU A 81 9.95 -5.28 -13.98
CA LEU A 81 8.61 -5.77 -13.64
C LEU A 81 8.70 -7.10 -12.88
N LEU A 82 7.93 -7.22 -11.80
CA LEU A 82 7.75 -8.43 -11.01
C LEU A 82 6.26 -8.80 -10.95
N HIS A 83 5.88 -10.02 -11.32
CA HIS A 83 4.49 -10.45 -11.27
C HIS A 83 4.31 -11.92 -10.85
N GLY A 84 3.09 -12.30 -10.49
CA GLY A 84 2.74 -13.60 -9.92
C GLY A 84 3.14 -14.80 -10.77
N LYS A 85 3.05 -14.69 -12.11
CA LYS A 85 3.35 -15.78 -13.06
C LYS A 85 4.83 -16.13 -13.24
N MET A 86 5.73 -15.27 -12.75
CA MET A 86 7.16 -15.56 -12.78
C MET A 86 7.49 -16.74 -11.87
N SER A 87 8.49 -17.53 -12.26
CA SER A 87 9.02 -18.62 -11.43
C SER A 87 9.59 -18.08 -10.11
N TYR A 88 9.72 -18.96 -9.13
CA TYR A 88 10.33 -18.59 -7.85
C TYR A 88 11.75 -18.07 -8.03
N GLU A 89 12.54 -18.70 -8.89
CA GLU A 89 13.92 -18.31 -9.19
C GLU A 89 14.02 -16.93 -9.82
N GLU A 90 13.13 -16.61 -10.78
CA GLU A 90 13.07 -15.27 -11.38
C GLU A 90 12.74 -14.19 -10.35
N LYS A 91 11.76 -14.46 -9.49
CA LYS A 91 11.37 -13.55 -8.41
C LYS A 91 12.51 -13.32 -7.43
N GLU A 92 13.19 -14.39 -7.02
CA GLU A 92 14.33 -14.32 -6.11
C GLU A 92 15.50 -13.52 -6.72
N ASN A 93 15.82 -13.75 -8.00
CA ASN A 93 16.88 -13.01 -8.70
C ASN A 93 16.56 -11.52 -8.80
N ILE A 94 15.31 -11.16 -9.12
CA ILE A 94 14.88 -9.76 -9.15
C ILE A 94 15.00 -9.11 -7.77
N MET A 95 14.57 -9.80 -6.71
CA MET A 95 14.64 -9.27 -5.35
C MET A 95 16.08 -9.14 -4.85
N ARG A 96 16.97 -10.06 -5.21
CA ARG A 96 18.42 -9.91 -4.94
C ARG A 96 19.00 -8.69 -5.67
N SER A 97 18.65 -8.51 -6.95
CA SER A 97 19.10 -7.34 -7.72
C SER A 97 18.52 -6.02 -7.19
N MET A 98 17.36 -6.05 -6.56
CA MET A 98 16.83 -4.90 -5.84
C MET A 98 17.63 -4.65 -4.56
N GLN A 99 18.03 -5.70 -3.84
CA GLN A 99 18.78 -5.59 -2.59
C GLN A 99 20.22 -5.11 -2.82
N ASP A 100 20.87 -5.55 -3.90
CA ASP A 100 22.24 -5.15 -4.25
C ASP A 100 22.32 -3.78 -4.96
N GLY A 101 21.18 -3.11 -5.18
CA GLY A 101 21.10 -1.79 -5.81
C GLY A 101 21.18 -1.82 -7.34
N SER A 102 21.14 -2.99 -7.98
CA SER A 102 21.20 -3.11 -9.44
C SER A 102 19.88 -2.74 -10.14
N ILE A 103 18.80 -2.55 -9.40
CA ILE A 103 17.48 -2.13 -9.88
C ILE A 103 17.10 -0.84 -9.17
N ASP A 104 16.71 0.18 -9.94
CA ASP A 104 16.32 1.49 -9.40
C ASP A 104 14.83 1.56 -9.14
N ILE A 105 14.00 0.99 -10.04
CA ILE A 105 12.54 1.01 -9.94
C ILE A 105 12.02 -0.41 -10.11
N LEU A 106 11.28 -0.90 -9.11
CA LEU A 106 10.60 -2.18 -9.17
C LEU A 106 9.09 -1.96 -9.28
N VAL A 107 8.51 -2.30 -10.44
CA VAL A 107 7.06 -2.36 -10.64
C VAL A 107 6.58 -3.77 -10.29
N SER A 108 5.57 -3.92 -9.44
CA SER A 108 5.12 -5.22 -8.96
C SER A 108 3.61 -5.34 -8.84
N THR A 109 3.03 -6.49 -9.26
CA THR A 109 1.64 -6.86 -8.97
C THR A 109 1.49 -7.68 -7.70
N VAL A 110 2.59 -8.19 -7.18
CA VAL A 110 2.59 -9.04 -5.97
C VAL A 110 2.82 -8.12 -4.79
N VAL A 111 2.00 -8.29 -3.75
CA VAL A 111 2.40 -7.81 -2.42
C VAL A 111 3.80 -8.37 -2.20
N ILE A 112 4.77 -7.50 -1.97
CA ILE A 112 6.16 -7.90 -1.75
C ILE A 112 6.21 -8.62 -0.40
N GLU A 113 5.66 -9.85 -0.40
CA GLU A 113 5.57 -10.73 0.78
C GLU A 113 6.92 -11.37 1.12
N VAL A 114 7.85 -11.33 0.17
CA VAL A 114 9.19 -11.83 0.42
C VAL A 114 9.83 -10.93 1.47
N GLY A 115 10.10 -11.47 2.65
CA GLY A 115 10.65 -10.78 3.82
C GLY A 115 12.05 -10.17 3.63
N ILE A 116 12.35 -9.72 2.41
CA ILE A 116 13.59 -9.06 2.04
C ILE A 116 13.48 -7.59 2.43
N ASP A 117 14.45 -7.16 3.20
CA ASP A 117 14.61 -5.76 3.57
C ASP A 117 15.41 -5.01 2.49
N ILE A 118 14.87 -3.89 2.01
CA ILE A 118 15.53 -3.01 1.03
C ILE A 118 15.69 -1.63 1.67
N PRO A 119 16.74 -1.41 2.46
CA PRO A 119 16.93 -0.16 3.20
C PRO A 119 17.02 1.08 2.31
N ASN A 120 17.50 0.92 1.07
CA ASN A 120 17.63 2.03 0.11
C ASN A 120 16.34 2.39 -0.61
N ALA A 121 15.27 1.60 -0.45
CA ALA A 121 13.94 1.93 -0.98
C ALA A 121 13.29 3.02 -0.12
N SER A 122 13.25 4.24 -0.63
CA SER A 122 12.73 5.41 0.09
C SER A 122 11.43 5.96 -0.48
N LEU A 123 10.96 5.47 -1.63
CA LEU A 123 9.68 5.83 -2.22
C LEU A 123 8.85 4.58 -2.52
N MET A 124 7.60 4.59 -2.03
CA MET A 124 6.56 3.63 -2.38
C MET A 124 5.47 4.35 -3.17
N ILE A 125 5.12 3.84 -4.34
CA ILE A 125 3.97 4.31 -5.11
C ILE A 125 2.97 3.17 -5.20
N ILE A 126 1.75 3.42 -4.78
CA ILE A 126 0.66 2.44 -4.83
C ILE A 126 -0.32 2.91 -5.90
N GLU A 127 -0.28 2.25 -7.04
CA GLU A 127 -1.12 2.54 -8.20
C GLU A 127 -2.55 2.01 -7.99
N SER A 128 -3.55 2.78 -8.39
CA SER A 128 -4.96 2.46 -8.12
C SER A 128 -5.22 2.16 -6.64
N ALA A 129 -4.69 3.01 -5.77
CA ALA A 129 -4.70 2.82 -4.31
C ALA A 129 -6.11 2.62 -3.73
N GLU A 130 -7.14 3.15 -4.41
CA GLU A 130 -8.54 2.96 -4.05
C GLU A 130 -9.02 1.49 -4.08
N ARG A 131 -8.27 0.62 -4.75
CA ARG A 131 -8.60 -0.81 -4.90
C ARG A 131 -8.05 -1.67 -3.76
N PHE A 132 -7.18 -1.12 -2.93
CA PHE A 132 -6.58 -1.84 -1.81
C PHE A 132 -7.40 -1.69 -0.53
N GLY A 133 -7.40 -2.74 0.29
CA GLY A 133 -7.89 -2.65 1.66
C GLY A 133 -6.93 -1.86 2.56
N LEU A 134 -7.45 -1.29 3.65
CA LEU A 134 -6.68 -0.45 4.56
C LEU A 134 -5.47 -1.20 5.16
N ASN A 135 -5.69 -2.46 5.57
CA ASN A 135 -4.62 -3.31 6.10
C ASN A 135 -3.52 -3.61 5.06
N GLN A 136 -3.90 -3.81 3.79
CA GLN A 136 -2.93 -4.02 2.70
C GLN A 136 -2.09 -2.76 2.49
N LEU A 137 -2.72 -1.59 2.44
CA LEU A 137 -2.02 -0.30 2.33
C LEU A 137 -1.03 -0.10 3.47
N HIS A 138 -1.45 -0.39 4.72
CA HIS A 138 -0.60 -0.27 5.89
C HIS A 138 0.61 -1.23 5.83
N GLN A 139 0.41 -2.46 5.39
CA GLN A 139 1.50 -3.43 5.21
C GLN A 139 2.50 -2.98 4.13
N LEU A 140 2.01 -2.39 3.02
CA LEU A 140 2.85 -1.86 1.95
C LEU A 140 3.70 -0.67 2.45
N ILE A 141 3.10 0.28 3.16
CA ILE A 141 3.83 1.42 3.76
C ILE A 141 4.97 0.90 4.65
N GLY A 142 4.73 -0.16 5.41
CA GLY A 142 5.74 -0.78 6.28
C GLY A 142 6.96 -1.36 5.57
N ARG A 143 6.94 -1.46 4.22
CA ARG A 143 8.05 -1.98 3.42
C ARG A 143 9.10 -0.94 3.05
N VAL A 144 8.81 0.34 3.18
CA VAL A 144 9.77 1.44 3.03
C VAL A 144 10.06 2.11 4.38
N GLY A 145 11.03 3.01 4.43
CA GLY A 145 11.39 3.72 5.65
C GLY A 145 12.23 2.88 6.62
N ARG A 146 13.02 1.94 6.12
CA ARG A 146 13.93 1.12 6.92
C ARG A 146 15.37 1.61 6.89
N GLY A 147 15.66 2.58 6.02
CA GLY A 147 16.94 3.26 5.93
C GLY A 147 16.97 4.61 6.64
N GLU A 148 18.10 5.31 6.53
CA GLU A 148 18.31 6.63 7.14
C GLU A 148 17.64 7.77 6.36
N LYS A 149 17.35 7.55 5.06
CA LYS A 149 16.71 8.56 4.19
C LYS A 149 15.26 8.78 4.58
N GLN A 150 14.76 10.01 4.41
CA GLN A 150 13.34 10.29 4.55
C GLN A 150 12.56 9.51 3.49
N SER A 151 11.57 8.75 3.93
CA SER A 151 10.76 7.93 3.03
C SER A 151 9.39 8.52 2.82
N GLU A 152 8.88 8.31 1.60
CA GLU A 152 7.58 8.79 1.17
C GLU A 152 6.72 7.63 0.62
N CYS A 153 5.40 7.76 0.80
CA CYS A 153 4.42 6.87 0.19
C CYS A 153 3.42 7.68 -0.62
N ILE A 154 3.20 7.30 -1.86
CA ILE A 154 2.24 7.93 -2.76
C ILE A 154 1.07 6.96 -2.99
N PHE A 155 -0.12 7.38 -2.59
CA PHE A 155 -1.37 6.76 -2.98
C PHE A 155 -1.83 7.41 -4.28
N HIS A 156 -1.70 6.71 -5.39
CA HIS A 156 -2.01 7.22 -6.72
C HIS A 156 -3.29 6.59 -7.26
N ILE A 157 -4.23 7.45 -7.64
CA ILE A 157 -5.47 7.04 -8.29
C ILE A 157 -5.23 7.09 -9.79
N THR A 158 -5.18 5.92 -10.42
CA THR A 158 -4.88 5.82 -11.85
C THR A 158 -6.10 6.07 -12.75
N ASN A 159 -5.89 6.06 -14.06
CA ASN A 159 -6.92 6.11 -15.10
C ASN A 159 -7.72 7.42 -15.23
N LYS A 160 -7.07 8.57 -15.04
CA LYS A 160 -7.70 9.91 -15.18
C LYS A 160 -8.91 10.11 -14.26
N LYS A 161 -9.02 9.33 -13.20
CA LYS A 161 -10.06 9.48 -12.21
C LYS A 161 -9.68 10.59 -11.23
N SER A 162 -10.67 11.37 -10.83
CA SER A 162 -10.57 12.26 -9.69
C SER A 162 -11.07 11.56 -8.41
N LEU A 163 -10.73 12.10 -7.25
CA LEU A 163 -11.26 11.61 -5.96
C LEU A 163 -12.79 11.50 -5.96
N SER A 164 -13.48 12.40 -6.68
CA SER A 164 -14.95 12.39 -6.79
C SER A 164 -15.54 11.19 -7.54
N THR A 165 -14.73 10.37 -8.19
CA THR A 165 -15.19 9.16 -8.90
C THR A 165 -14.98 7.88 -8.09
N ILE A 166 -14.42 7.99 -6.89
CA ILE A 166 -14.21 6.88 -5.96
C ILE A 166 -15.41 6.83 -5.00
N SER A 167 -15.72 5.66 -4.47
CA SER A 167 -16.73 5.53 -3.43
C SER A 167 -16.34 6.33 -2.17
N GLU A 168 -17.32 6.81 -1.43
CA GLU A 168 -17.07 7.52 -0.16
C GLU A 168 -16.21 6.70 0.80
N GLU A 169 -16.43 5.38 0.86
CA GLU A 169 -15.63 4.45 1.65
C GLU A 169 -14.16 4.41 1.17
N GLY A 170 -13.93 4.45 -0.15
CA GLY A 170 -12.60 4.49 -0.74
C GLY A 170 -11.86 5.78 -0.39
N VAL A 171 -12.56 6.92 -0.45
CA VAL A 171 -12.00 8.22 -0.05
C VAL A 171 -11.65 8.21 1.44
N LYS A 172 -12.58 7.83 2.32
CA LYS A 172 -12.35 7.73 3.78
C LYS A 172 -11.14 6.85 4.11
N ARG A 173 -10.97 5.71 3.42
CA ARG A 173 -9.80 4.83 3.60
C ARG A 173 -8.49 5.51 3.22
N LEU A 174 -8.45 6.16 2.05
CA LEU A 174 -7.25 6.84 1.56
C LEU A 174 -6.88 8.05 2.42
N GLU A 175 -7.86 8.80 2.90
CA GLU A 175 -7.65 9.90 3.84
C GLU A 175 -7.12 9.39 5.20
N ALA A 176 -7.72 8.33 5.74
CA ALA A 176 -7.27 7.73 6.99
C ALA A 176 -5.80 7.29 6.91
N ILE A 177 -5.44 6.50 5.88
CA ILE A 177 -4.07 5.99 5.74
C ILE A 177 -3.06 7.10 5.43
N SER A 178 -3.47 8.20 4.80
CA SER A 178 -2.58 9.32 4.49
C SER A 178 -2.26 10.19 5.70
N THR A 179 -3.12 10.18 6.73
CA THR A 179 -3.00 11.03 7.92
C THR A 179 -2.57 10.28 9.18
N MET A 180 -2.75 8.96 9.22
CA MET A 180 -2.49 8.12 10.39
C MET A 180 -1.38 7.12 10.13
N SER A 181 -0.46 7.01 11.07
CA SER A 181 0.61 5.98 11.08
C SER A 181 0.34 4.84 12.07
N ASP A 182 -0.69 4.96 12.90
CA ASP A 182 -1.04 4.00 13.95
C ASP A 182 -1.92 2.87 13.37
N GLY A 183 -1.35 1.66 13.29
CA GLY A 183 -2.02 0.48 12.73
C GLY A 183 -3.25 0.03 13.51
N PHE A 184 -3.32 0.27 14.83
CA PHE A 184 -4.50 -0.06 15.63
C PHE A 184 -5.67 0.85 15.29
N LYS A 185 -5.44 2.17 15.22
CA LYS A 185 -6.46 3.14 14.81
C LYS A 185 -6.93 2.91 13.38
N LEU A 186 -6.02 2.53 12.48
CA LEU A 186 -6.39 2.16 11.12
C LEU A 186 -7.29 0.92 11.06
N SER A 187 -7.06 -0.06 11.93
CA SER A 187 -7.90 -1.27 12.03
C SER A 187 -9.29 -0.94 12.59
N GLU A 188 -9.40 -0.03 13.55
CA GLU A 188 -10.69 0.46 14.06
C GLU A 188 -11.48 1.18 12.97
N ILE A 189 -10.83 2.07 12.23
CA ILE A 189 -11.44 2.77 11.10
C ILE A 189 -11.87 1.80 9.99
N ASP A 190 -11.07 0.79 9.66
CA ASP A 190 -11.47 -0.24 8.67
C ASP A 190 -12.72 -1.00 9.11
N LEU A 191 -12.84 -1.27 10.41
CA LEU A 191 -14.02 -1.91 10.99
C LEU A 191 -15.25 -1.01 10.92
N GLU A 192 -15.12 0.28 11.19
CA GLU A 192 -16.18 1.27 11.08
C GLU A 192 -16.67 1.40 9.64
N ILE A 193 -15.75 1.58 8.69
CA ILE A 193 -16.06 1.69 7.25
C ILE A 193 -16.80 0.44 6.75
N ARG A 194 -16.33 -0.76 7.12
CA ARG A 194 -17.00 -2.03 6.75
C ARG A 194 -18.34 -2.20 7.45
N GLY A 195 -18.50 -1.68 8.67
CA GLY A 195 -19.74 -1.70 9.42
C GLY A 195 -20.82 -0.83 8.79
N GLU A 196 -20.49 0.36 8.34
CA GLU A 196 -21.38 1.28 7.64
C GLU A 196 -21.85 0.70 6.27
N GLY A 197 -20.96 0.03 5.53
CA GLY A 197 -21.27 -0.62 4.24
C GLY A 197 -22.27 -1.78 4.35
N LYS A 198 -22.39 -2.42 5.53
CA LYS A 198 -23.39 -3.47 5.77
C LYS A 198 -24.82 -2.95 5.95
N VAL A 199 -24.99 -1.69 6.30
CA VAL A 199 -26.31 -1.07 6.47
C VAL A 199 -26.90 -0.66 5.11
N THR A 200 -26.06 -0.42 4.10
CA THR A 200 -26.49 0.08 2.78
C THR A 200 -26.43 -0.96 1.64
N GLY A 201 -25.81 -2.11 1.83
CA GLY A 201 -25.58 -3.11 0.78
C GLY A 201 -26.04 -4.53 1.14
N LYS A 202 -26.64 -5.22 0.18
CA LYS A 202 -27.17 -6.59 0.24
C LYS A 202 -26.16 -7.59 0.82
N ASN A 203 -26.63 -8.30 1.84
CA ASN A 203 -26.16 -9.59 2.41
C ASN A 203 -24.90 -10.21 1.80
N GLN A 204 -23.78 -10.17 2.56
CA GLN A 204 -22.79 -11.22 2.51
C GLN A 204 -22.31 -11.61 3.92
N SER A 205 -22.25 -12.94 4.11
CA SER A 205 -21.98 -13.73 5.29
C SER A 205 -20.87 -13.20 6.20
N GLY A 206 -21.23 -12.93 7.43
CA GLY A 206 -20.34 -12.55 8.54
C GLY A 206 -21.11 -11.82 9.65
N ARG A 207 -22.35 -12.21 9.93
CA ARG A 207 -23.02 -11.79 11.16
C ARG A 207 -22.26 -12.33 12.34
N SER A 208 -21.84 -11.45 13.25
CA SER A 208 -21.58 -11.90 14.62
C SER A 208 -22.88 -12.49 15.12
N ASP A 209 -22.88 -13.76 15.52
CA ASP A 209 -24.05 -14.42 16.13
C ASP A 209 -24.38 -13.85 17.52
N LEU A 210 -23.76 -12.77 17.93
CA LEU A 210 -24.00 -12.06 19.18
C LEU A 210 -25.25 -11.21 19.03
N LYS A 211 -26.33 -11.67 19.65
CA LYS A 211 -27.66 -11.01 19.59
C LYS A 211 -27.76 -9.72 20.43
N ILE A 212 -26.85 -9.47 21.32
CA ILE A 212 -26.95 -8.41 22.34
C ILE A 212 -25.66 -7.54 22.41
N ALA A 213 -24.48 -8.07 22.05
CA ALA A 213 -23.21 -7.36 22.12
C ALA A 213 -22.74 -6.93 20.72
N ASP A 214 -22.27 -5.67 20.61
CA ASP A 214 -21.62 -5.15 19.41
C ASP A 214 -20.13 -4.98 19.71
N LEU A 215 -19.27 -5.79 19.05
CA LEU A 215 -17.82 -5.78 19.25
C LEU A 215 -17.16 -4.40 19.02
N ARG A 216 -17.85 -3.51 18.30
CA ARG A 216 -17.37 -2.14 18.04
C ARG A 216 -17.48 -1.22 19.26
N PHE A 217 -18.54 -1.42 20.07
CA PHE A 217 -18.85 -0.58 21.23
C PHE A 217 -18.56 -1.27 22.57
N ASP A 218 -18.60 -2.62 22.57
CA ASP A 218 -18.51 -3.42 23.79
C ASP A 218 -17.12 -4.04 24.00
N TYR A 219 -16.10 -3.63 23.22
CA TYR A 219 -14.74 -4.16 23.36
C TYR A 219 -14.16 -3.90 24.76
N GLY A 220 -14.47 -2.75 25.36
CA GLY A 220 -14.11 -2.45 26.75
C GLY A 220 -14.71 -3.41 27.78
N LEU A 221 -15.95 -3.84 27.57
CA LEU A 221 -16.64 -4.82 28.42
C LEU A 221 -16.06 -6.22 28.26
N LEU A 222 -15.58 -6.56 27.08
CA LEU A 222 -14.96 -7.85 26.76
C LEU A 222 -13.61 -8.01 27.47
N ILE A 223 -12.85 -6.91 27.64
CA ILE A 223 -11.62 -6.89 28.42
C ILE A 223 -11.92 -7.06 29.91
N GLN A 224 -12.94 -6.34 30.44
CA GLN A 224 -13.33 -6.43 31.85
C GLN A 224 -13.92 -7.79 32.26
N SER A 225 -14.48 -8.55 31.32
CA SER A 225 -15.03 -9.89 31.60
C SER A 225 -13.98 -11.00 31.72
N LYS A 226 -12.70 -10.68 31.52
CA LYS A 226 -11.57 -11.63 31.58
C LYS A 226 -10.76 -11.53 32.89
N GLU A 227 -11.10 -10.59 33.77
CA GLU A 227 -10.66 -10.56 35.16
C GLU A 227 -11.62 -11.38 36.06
#